data_af6fa25a940128ef9f7674fe7a93480e
#
_entry.id   af6fa25a940128ef9f7674fe7a93480e
#
_cell.length_a   1.000
_cell.length_b   1.000
_cell.length_c   1.000
_cell.angle_alpha   90.00
_cell.angle_beta   90.00
_cell.angle_gamma   90.00
#
_symmetry.space_group_name_H-M   'P 1'
#
loop_
_entity.id
_entity.type
_entity.pdbx_description
1 polymer ?
#
loop_
_entity_poly.entity_id
_entity_poly.type
_entity_poly.pdbx_seq_one_letter_code
_entity_poly.pdbx_strand_id
1 'polypeptide(L)'
;LSAGKFEDNGAFSEILKDLEWCGFIRSYTMMGYRTKSDIFQLIDHYTLFYFRFIKNQDINDEAFWTNTIGQPIHTTWCGLAFERVCLCHIPQIKAKLGISGVLTNYCAWRTEADDELGIYGAQIDLLLDRKDNIINICEMKYSSDEYVITKDYDTELRRKKNAFKVKTKTRKALHIT
;
A
#
# COMPACT_ATOMS: atom_id res chain seq x y z
N LEU A 1 12.08 -12.06 -10.28
CA LEU A 1 12.01 -13.14 -9.30
C LEU A 1 11.17 -14.25 -9.90
N SER A 2 11.77 -15.41 -10.21
CA SER A 2 11.01 -16.60 -10.60
C SER A 2 10.16 -17.00 -9.38
N ALA A 3 8.84 -17.04 -9.56
CA ALA A 3 7.94 -17.55 -8.55
C ALA A 3 8.26 -19.04 -8.34
N GLY A 4 8.86 -19.38 -7.21
CA GLY A 4 8.96 -20.76 -6.79
C GLY A 4 7.55 -21.33 -6.67
N LYS A 5 7.30 -22.51 -7.22
CA LYS A 5 6.07 -23.24 -6.97
C LYS A 5 6.16 -23.77 -5.54
N PHE A 6 5.51 -23.08 -4.63
CA PHE A 6 5.27 -23.61 -3.28
C PHE A 6 3.94 -24.35 -3.29
N GLU A 7 3.93 -25.55 -2.73
CA GLU A 7 2.68 -26.25 -2.47
C GLU A 7 1.99 -25.58 -1.27
N ASP A 8 0.74 -25.20 -1.46
CA ASP A 8 -0.10 -24.67 -0.37
C ASP A 8 -0.46 -25.81 0.58
N ASN A 9 0.39 -25.99 1.58
CA ASN A 9 0.20 -27.00 2.61
C ASN A 9 0.30 -26.39 4.01
N GLY A 10 -0.04 -27.17 5.04
CA GLY A 10 -0.05 -26.69 6.43
C GLY A 10 1.30 -26.12 6.90
N ALA A 11 2.42 -26.72 6.45
CA ALA A 11 3.76 -26.25 6.81
C ALA A 11 4.06 -24.85 6.21
N PHE A 12 3.62 -24.60 4.98
CA PHE A 12 3.78 -23.28 4.36
C PHE A 12 2.96 -22.21 5.09
N SER A 13 1.73 -22.55 5.50
CA SER A 13 0.88 -21.65 6.28
C SER A 13 1.48 -21.34 7.66
N GLU A 14 2.19 -22.27 8.30
CA GLU A 14 2.91 -22.01 9.55
C GLU A 14 4.10 -21.08 9.33
N ILE A 15 4.89 -21.28 8.29
CA ILE A 15 6.00 -20.38 7.94
C ILE A 15 5.49 -18.94 7.73
N LEU A 16 4.37 -18.76 7.04
CA LEU A 16 3.79 -17.42 6.85
C LEU A 16 3.37 -16.78 8.17
N LYS A 17 2.78 -17.54 9.08
CA LYS A 17 2.42 -17.05 10.42
C LYS A 17 3.66 -16.67 11.23
N ASP A 18 4.71 -17.45 11.17
CA ASP A 18 5.96 -17.18 11.87
C ASP A 18 6.62 -15.90 11.33
N LEU A 19 6.66 -15.74 10.00
CA LEU A 19 7.17 -14.53 9.37
C LEU A 19 6.33 -13.28 9.72
N GLU A 20 5.02 -13.42 9.84
CA GLU A 20 4.12 -12.35 10.27
C GLU A 20 4.33 -12.01 11.75
N TRP A 21 4.44 -13.03 12.60
CA TRP A 21 4.75 -12.85 14.02
C TRP A 21 6.10 -12.15 14.25
N CYS A 22 7.11 -12.50 13.45
CA CYS A 22 8.43 -11.87 13.50
C CYS A 22 8.46 -10.46 12.85
N GLY A 23 7.38 -10.01 12.23
CA GLY A 23 7.29 -8.68 11.63
C GLY A 23 7.98 -8.54 10.27
N PHE A 24 8.35 -9.64 9.60
CA PHE A 24 8.89 -9.60 8.25
C PHE A 24 7.83 -9.35 7.19
N ILE A 25 6.66 -9.94 7.38
CA ILE A 25 5.53 -9.79 6.48
C ILE A 25 4.30 -9.33 7.27
N ARG A 26 3.29 -8.86 6.56
CA ARG A 26 1.94 -8.67 7.09
C ARG A 26 0.94 -9.31 6.15
N SER A 27 -0.16 -9.79 6.69
CA SER A 27 -1.34 -10.12 5.91
C SER A 27 -2.29 -8.93 5.80
N TYR A 28 -3.00 -8.83 4.71
CA TYR A 28 -4.08 -7.86 4.55
C TYR A 28 -5.13 -8.40 3.57
N THR A 29 -6.34 -7.88 3.72
CA THR A 29 -7.47 -8.25 2.86
C THR A 29 -7.70 -7.19 1.79
N MET A 30 -8.21 -7.59 0.63
CA MET A 30 -8.70 -6.67 -0.39
C MET A 30 -10.21 -6.51 -0.26
N MET A 31 -10.67 -5.27 -0.31
CA MET A 31 -12.10 -4.99 -0.30
C MET A 31 -12.78 -5.55 -1.56
N GLY A 32 -13.88 -6.26 -1.38
CA GLY A 32 -14.67 -6.84 -2.49
C GLY A 32 -14.37 -8.29 -2.81
N TYR A 33 -13.36 -8.89 -2.23
CA TYR A 33 -13.10 -10.32 -2.40
C TYR A 33 -13.81 -11.12 -1.30
N ARG A 34 -14.66 -12.08 -1.71
CA ARG A 34 -15.46 -12.92 -0.80
C ARG A 34 -14.67 -14.03 -0.11
N THR A 35 -13.52 -14.38 -0.62
CA THR A 35 -12.63 -15.38 -0.03
C THR A 35 -11.60 -14.71 0.87
N LYS A 36 -11.34 -15.28 2.04
CA LYS A 36 -10.21 -14.97 2.92
C LYS A 36 -8.86 -15.30 2.24
N SER A 37 -8.61 -14.79 1.04
CA SER A 37 -7.27 -14.85 0.47
C SER A 37 -6.47 -13.74 1.12
N ASP A 38 -5.77 -14.08 2.18
CA ASP A 38 -4.81 -13.18 2.79
C ASP A 38 -3.71 -12.91 1.76
N ILE A 39 -3.50 -11.64 1.46
CA ILE A 39 -2.37 -11.21 0.66
C ILE A 39 -1.24 -10.89 1.62
N PHE A 40 -0.10 -11.53 1.40
CA PHE A 40 1.09 -11.31 2.21
C PHE A 40 1.99 -10.28 1.54
N GLN A 41 2.45 -9.34 2.32
CA GLN A 41 3.37 -8.29 1.87
C GLN A 41 4.61 -8.27 2.76
N LEU A 42 5.78 -8.33 2.14
CA LEU A 42 7.04 -8.09 2.84
C LEU A 42 7.10 -6.63 3.29
N ILE A 43 7.25 -6.40 4.59
CA ILE A 43 7.25 -5.07 5.20
C ILE A 43 8.57 -4.70 5.87
N ASP A 44 9.44 -5.67 6.16
CA ASP A 44 10.73 -5.38 6.74
C ASP A 44 11.61 -4.58 5.77
N HIS A 45 11.92 -3.35 6.16
CA HIS A 45 12.65 -2.39 5.33
C HIS A 45 14.09 -2.84 5.04
N TYR A 46 14.73 -3.50 6.01
CA TYR A 46 16.09 -4.00 5.81
C TYR A 46 16.11 -5.13 4.77
N THR A 47 15.24 -6.11 4.91
CA THR A 47 15.12 -7.22 3.95
C THR A 47 14.80 -6.72 2.54
N LEU A 48 13.90 -5.74 2.42
CA LEU A 48 13.56 -5.11 1.15
C LEU A 48 14.79 -4.40 0.54
N PHE A 49 15.52 -3.63 1.37
CA PHE A 49 16.73 -2.93 0.95
C PHE A 49 17.81 -3.92 0.51
N TYR A 50 18.03 -4.97 1.30
CA TYR A 50 18.99 -6.02 1.01
C TYR A 50 18.71 -6.68 -0.36
N PHE A 51 17.48 -7.12 -0.59
CA PHE A 51 17.14 -7.75 -1.87
C PHE A 51 17.19 -6.78 -3.05
N ARG A 52 16.95 -5.50 -2.84
CA ARG A 52 16.95 -4.51 -3.90
C ARG A 52 18.34 -4.03 -4.27
N PHE A 53 19.20 -3.81 -3.27
CA PHE A 53 20.45 -3.08 -3.45
C PHE A 53 21.73 -3.86 -3.07
N ILE A 54 21.62 -4.95 -2.33
CA ILE A 54 22.80 -5.64 -1.83
C ILE A 54 22.96 -7.02 -2.47
N LYS A 55 21.93 -7.84 -2.48
CA LYS A 55 22.00 -9.29 -2.76
C LYS A 55 22.68 -9.68 -4.07
N ASN A 56 22.65 -8.92 -5.11
CA ASN A 56 23.20 -9.30 -6.42
C ASN A 56 23.93 -8.11 -7.08
N GLN A 57 24.47 -7.23 -6.29
CA GLN A 57 25.15 -6.05 -6.77
C GLN A 57 26.62 -6.11 -6.34
N ASP A 58 27.54 -6.07 -7.31
CA ASP A 58 28.97 -5.81 -7.04
C ASP A 58 29.17 -4.33 -6.73
N ILE A 59 28.55 -3.85 -5.65
CA ILE A 59 28.69 -2.47 -5.20
C ILE A 59 29.92 -2.43 -4.29
N ASN A 60 31.02 -1.93 -4.82
CA ASN A 60 32.27 -1.72 -4.09
C ASN A 60 32.36 -0.28 -3.51
N ASP A 61 31.29 0.52 -3.64
CA ASP A 61 31.22 1.89 -3.12
C ASP A 61 30.56 1.88 -1.75
N GLU A 62 31.35 2.12 -0.70
CA GLU A 62 30.85 2.22 0.68
C GLU A 62 29.85 3.38 0.86
N ALA A 63 29.95 4.41 0.04
CA ALA A 63 29.05 5.56 0.04
C ALA A 63 27.88 5.42 -0.96
N PHE A 64 27.67 4.22 -1.53
CA PHE A 64 26.68 3.99 -2.57
C PHE A 64 25.32 4.64 -2.26
N TRP A 65 24.77 4.40 -1.08
CA TRP A 65 23.46 4.94 -0.75
C TRP A 65 23.45 6.48 -0.70
N THR A 66 24.46 7.06 -0.09
CA THR A 66 24.60 8.52 -0.02
C THR A 66 24.75 9.14 -1.40
N ASN A 67 25.51 8.47 -2.28
CA ASN A 67 25.74 8.91 -3.65
C ASN A 67 24.50 8.77 -4.56
N THR A 68 23.47 8.04 -4.12
CA THR A 68 22.19 7.94 -4.85
C THR A 68 21.19 9.04 -4.48
N ILE A 69 21.47 9.88 -3.48
CA ILE A 69 20.57 10.98 -3.08
C ILE A 69 20.32 11.89 -4.29
N GLY A 70 19.04 12.19 -4.54
CA GLY A 70 18.62 12.98 -5.71
C GLY A 70 18.51 12.18 -7.02
N GLN A 71 18.91 10.92 -7.04
CA GLN A 71 18.75 10.04 -8.21
C GLN A 71 17.36 9.38 -8.23
N PRO A 72 16.83 9.01 -9.41
CA PRO A 72 15.53 8.34 -9.51
C PRO A 72 15.42 7.06 -8.69
N ILE A 73 16.50 6.31 -8.55
CA ILE A 73 16.55 5.07 -7.77
C ILE A 73 16.28 5.34 -6.28
N HIS A 74 16.85 6.41 -5.73
CA HIS A 74 16.64 6.84 -4.35
C HIS A 74 15.20 7.31 -4.15
N THR A 75 14.69 8.18 -5.01
CA THR A 75 13.33 8.73 -4.91
C THR A 75 12.28 7.62 -5.02
N THR A 76 12.47 6.68 -5.95
CA THR A 76 11.58 5.51 -6.08
C THR A 76 11.59 4.64 -4.82
N TRP A 77 12.76 4.39 -4.25
CA TRP A 77 12.86 3.63 -3.01
C TRP A 77 12.16 4.36 -1.85
N CYS A 78 12.42 5.65 -1.69
CA CYS A 78 11.79 6.46 -0.63
C CYS A 78 10.27 6.46 -0.76
N GLY A 79 9.72 6.55 -1.97
CA GLY A 79 8.28 6.44 -2.22
C GLY A 79 7.70 5.12 -1.71
N LEU A 80 8.29 4.00 -2.14
CA LEU A 80 7.85 2.67 -1.73
C LEU A 80 8.03 2.40 -0.23
N ALA A 81 9.12 2.91 0.36
CA ALA A 81 9.37 2.80 1.80
C ALA A 81 8.37 3.63 2.60
N PHE A 82 8.07 4.84 2.15
CA PHE A 82 7.12 5.75 2.81
C PHE A 82 5.71 5.17 2.89
N GLU A 83 5.22 4.57 1.79
CA GLU A 83 3.92 3.87 1.81
C GLU A 83 3.87 2.79 2.91
N ARG A 84 4.94 2.00 3.05
CA ARG A 84 5.02 0.98 4.11
C ARG A 84 5.08 1.57 5.51
N VAL A 85 5.84 2.66 5.69
CA VAL A 85 5.88 3.40 6.96
C VAL A 85 4.47 3.89 7.33
N CYS A 86 3.73 4.48 6.40
CA CYS A 86 2.35 4.90 6.62
C CYS A 86 1.46 3.73 7.07
N LEU A 87 1.60 2.58 6.42
CA LEU A 87 0.80 1.39 6.76
C LEU A 87 1.16 0.79 8.13
N CYS A 88 2.38 1.00 8.63
CA CYS A 88 2.76 0.64 10.00
C CYS A 88 2.26 1.67 11.04
N HIS A 89 1.84 2.87 10.60
CA HIS A 89 1.47 3.98 11.47
C HIS A 89 -0.02 4.37 11.35
N ILE A 90 -0.89 3.41 11.01
CA ILE A 90 -2.33 3.65 10.90
C ILE A 90 -2.93 4.27 12.18
N PRO A 91 -2.58 3.83 13.40
CA PRO A 91 -3.09 4.48 14.61
C PRO A 91 -2.75 5.97 14.70
N GLN A 92 -1.54 6.37 14.32
CA GLN A 92 -1.10 7.77 14.30
C GLN A 92 -1.83 8.58 13.21
N ILE A 93 -2.04 7.98 12.04
CA ILE A 93 -2.85 8.59 10.98
C ILE A 93 -4.28 8.83 11.48
N LYS A 94 -4.90 7.83 12.11
CA LYS A 94 -6.23 7.97 12.71
C LYS A 94 -6.29 9.06 13.77
N ALA A 95 -5.27 9.15 14.60
CA ALA A 95 -5.17 10.20 15.62
C ALA A 95 -5.11 11.59 14.98
N LYS A 96 -4.29 11.76 13.93
CA LYS A 96 -4.18 13.04 13.22
C LYS A 96 -5.47 13.43 12.50
N LEU A 97 -6.23 12.46 12.01
CA LEU A 97 -7.54 12.65 11.38
C LEU A 97 -8.67 12.87 12.40
N GLY A 98 -8.42 12.78 13.71
CA GLY A 98 -9.43 12.92 14.74
C GLY A 98 -10.43 11.77 14.82
N ILE A 99 -10.04 10.58 14.34
CA ILE A 99 -10.92 9.40 14.25
C ILE A 99 -10.43 8.21 15.09
N SER A 100 -9.59 8.43 16.09
CA SER A 100 -9.07 7.36 16.94
C SER A 100 -10.17 6.54 17.63
N GLY A 101 -11.27 7.18 18.03
CA GLY A 101 -12.39 6.52 18.67
C GLY A 101 -13.37 5.82 17.69
N VAL A 102 -13.14 5.92 16.38
CA VAL A 102 -14.02 5.31 15.40
C VAL A 102 -13.51 3.91 15.05
N LEU A 103 -14.37 2.90 15.21
CA LEU A 103 -14.05 1.55 14.77
C LEU A 103 -13.86 1.55 13.25
N THR A 104 -12.71 1.06 12.82
CA THR A 104 -12.24 1.18 11.43
C THR A 104 -11.60 -0.12 11.00
N ASN A 105 -12.02 -0.66 9.86
CA ASN A 105 -11.27 -1.70 9.14
C ASN A 105 -10.36 -1.01 8.14
N TYR A 106 -9.17 -1.56 7.94
CA TYR A 106 -8.25 -1.08 6.91
C TYR A 106 -7.95 -2.20 5.92
N CYS A 107 -7.95 -1.84 4.65
CA CYS A 107 -7.74 -2.76 3.53
C CYS A 107 -7.17 -2.02 2.34
N ALA A 108 -6.67 -2.76 1.36
CA ALA A 108 -6.37 -2.23 0.04
C ALA A 108 -7.53 -2.47 -0.91
N TRP A 109 -7.48 -1.84 -2.07
CA TRP A 109 -8.42 -2.09 -3.15
C TRP A 109 -7.75 -1.93 -4.52
N ARG A 110 -8.13 -2.77 -5.45
CA ARG A 110 -7.65 -2.72 -6.83
C ARG A 110 -8.75 -3.11 -7.80
N THR A 111 -8.74 -2.52 -8.98
CA THR A 111 -9.57 -2.95 -10.11
C THR A 111 -8.78 -2.86 -11.42
N GLU A 112 -9.04 -3.79 -12.31
CA GLU A 112 -8.64 -3.67 -13.69
C GLU A 112 -9.54 -2.66 -14.41
N ALA A 113 -9.11 -2.24 -15.61
CA ALA A 113 -9.93 -1.40 -16.47
C ALA A 113 -11.22 -2.15 -16.88
N ASP A 114 -12.29 -1.40 -17.06
CA ASP A 114 -13.60 -1.92 -17.44
C ASP A 114 -14.25 -0.94 -18.43
N ASP A 115 -14.17 -1.29 -19.69
CA ASP A 115 -14.66 -0.44 -20.78
C ASP A 115 -16.19 -0.29 -20.77
N GLU A 116 -16.92 -1.32 -20.32
CA GLU A 116 -18.39 -1.27 -20.22
C GLU A 116 -18.86 -0.23 -19.18
N LEU A 117 -18.09 -0.09 -18.10
CA LEU A 117 -18.36 0.88 -17.05
C LEU A 117 -17.58 2.21 -17.23
N GLY A 118 -16.76 2.31 -18.28
CA GLY A 118 -15.91 3.49 -18.51
C GLY A 118 -14.90 3.73 -17.38
N ILE A 119 -14.37 2.66 -16.79
CA ILE A 119 -13.46 2.72 -15.64
C ILE A 119 -12.05 2.36 -16.07
N TYR A 120 -11.09 3.21 -15.75
CA TYR A 120 -9.68 2.88 -15.85
C TYR A 120 -9.23 2.01 -14.67
N GLY A 121 -8.23 1.16 -14.90
CA GLY A 121 -7.59 0.41 -13.81
C GLY A 121 -7.12 1.36 -12.70
N ALA A 122 -7.37 0.97 -11.46
CA ALA A 122 -7.02 1.80 -10.30
C ALA A 122 -6.59 0.93 -9.12
N GLN A 123 -5.67 1.47 -8.33
CA GLN A 123 -5.22 0.89 -7.07
C GLN A 123 -5.29 1.93 -5.97
N ILE A 124 -5.72 1.49 -4.79
CA ILE A 124 -5.76 2.27 -3.56
C ILE A 124 -5.06 1.41 -2.49
N ASP A 125 -3.95 1.89 -1.99
CA ASP A 125 -3.10 1.12 -1.08
C ASP A 125 -3.65 1.08 0.35
N LEU A 126 -4.40 2.11 0.74
CA LEU A 126 -5.04 2.18 2.05
C LEU A 126 -6.45 2.77 1.96
N LEU A 127 -7.41 1.98 2.39
CA LEU A 127 -8.77 2.42 2.70
C LEU A 127 -8.98 2.32 4.20
N LEU A 128 -9.53 3.36 4.81
CA LEU A 128 -10.03 3.32 6.18
C LEU A 128 -11.56 3.21 6.12
N ASP A 129 -12.06 1.97 6.21
CA ASP A 129 -13.51 1.70 6.19
C ASP A 129 -14.09 1.84 7.60
N ARG A 130 -14.68 2.98 7.86
CA ARG A 130 -15.20 3.41 9.15
C ARG A 130 -16.61 2.91 9.39
N LYS A 131 -16.94 2.68 10.66
CA LYS A 131 -18.30 2.27 11.07
C LYS A 131 -19.30 3.43 11.17
N ASP A 132 -18.84 4.67 11.05
CA ASP A 132 -19.68 5.87 10.97
C ASP A 132 -20.08 6.24 9.53
N ASN A 133 -20.12 5.25 8.63
CA ASN A 133 -20.54 5.39 7.23
C ASN A 133 -19.65 6.27 6.35
N ILE A 134 -18.38 6.37 6.67
CA ILE A 134 -17.36 7.04 5.86
C ILE A 134 -16.26 6.06 5.46
N ILE A 135 -15.73 6.22 4.26
CA ILE A 135 -14.49 5.57 3.83
C ILE A 135 -13.49 6.66 3.47
N ASN A 136 -12.34 6.65 4.15
CA ASN A 136 -11.20 7.47 3.73
C ASN A 136 -10.41 6.69 2.66
N ILE A 137 -10.24 7.29 1.51
CA ILE A 137 -9.36 6.85 0.42
C ILE A 137 -8.05 7.56 0.65
N CYS A 138 -7.07 6.85 1.18
CA CYS A 138 -5.79 7.43 1.54
C CYS A 138 -4.81 7.28 0.37
N GLU A 139 -4.22 8.39 -0.02
CA GLU A 139 -3.13 8.44 -0.98
C GLU A 139 -1.86 8.90 -0.26
N MET A 140 -0.79 8.14 -0.41
CA MET A 140 0.47 8.39 0.30
C MET A 140 1.54 8.78 -0.70
N LYS A 141 2.13 9.97 -0.53
CA LYS A 141 3.20 10.46 -1.41
C LYS A 141 4.42 10.88 -0.60
N TYR A 142 5.55 10.35 -0.97
CA TYR A 142 6.83 10.83 -0.48
C TYR A 142 7.23 12.10 -1.23
N SER A 143 7.62 13.13 -0.49
CA SER A 143 8.22 14.35 -1.04
C SER A 143 9.31 14.83 -0.10
N SER A 144 10.40 15.36 -0.65
CA SER A 144 11.45 16.04 0.12
C SER A 144 10.99 17.44 0.59
N ASP A 145 10.04 18.02 -0.13
CA ASP A 145 9.51 19.35 0.10
C ASP A 145 7.99 19.30 0.26
N GLU A 146 7.36 20.46 0.45
CA GLU A 146 5.91 20.57 0.49
C GLU A 146 5.28 20.01 -0.79
N TYR A 147 4.39 19.02 -0.63
CA TYR A 147 3.73 18.37 -1.76
C TYR A 147 2.53 19.18 -2.23
N VAL A 148 2.61 19.68 -3.47
CA VAL A 148 1.52 20.45 -4.08
C VAL A 148 0.67 19.55 -4.97
N ILE A 149 -0.63 19.48 -4.68
CA ILE A 149 -1.60 18.76 -5.52
C ILE A 149 -1.86 19.58 -6.78
N THR A 150 -1.39 19.09 -7.92
CA THR A 150 -1.68 19.69 -9.23
C THR A 150 -3.10 19.36 -9.70
N LYS A 151 -3.64 20.12 -10.67
CA LYS A 151 -4.97 19.84 -11.25
C LYS A 151 -5.07 18.47 -11.89
N ASP A 152 -4.01 18.03 -12.54
CA ASP A 152 -3.95 16.71 -13.19
C ASP A 152 -4.00 15.60 -12.15
N TYR A 153 -3.25 15.79 -11.05
CA TYR A 153 -3.25 14.83 -9.95
C TYR A 153 -4.58 14.80 -9.18
N ASP A 154 -5.22 15.96 -8.95
CA ASP A 154 -6.58 16.00 -8.40
C ASP A 154 -7.59 15.24 -9.30
N THR A 155 -7.44 15.39 -10.63
CA THR A 155 -8.27 14.64 -11.58
C THR A 155 -8.05 13.13 -11.45
N GLU A 156 -6.81 12.69 -11.29
CA GLU A 156 -6.48 11.28 -11.07
C GLU A 156 -7.09 10.74 -9.77
N LEU A 157 -6.97 11.49 -8.66
CA LEU A 157 -7.56 11.12 -7.38
C LEU A 157 -9.09 10.98 -7.47
N ARG A 158 -9.75 11.90 -8.17
CA ARG A 158 -11.19 11.82 -8.42
C ARG A 158 -11.59 10.64 -9.28
N ARG A 159 -10.76 10.27 -10.27
CA ARG A 159 -10.95 9.07 -11.10
C ARG A 159 -10.85 7.80 -10.24
N LYS A 160 -9.83 7.67 -9.38
CA LYS A 160 -9.71 6.56 -8.43
C LYS A 160 -10.93 6.45 -7.51
N LYS A 161 -11.37 7.57 -6.94
CA LYS A 161 -12.57 7.65 -6.11
C LYS A 161 -13.83 7.21 -6.85
N ASN A 162 -14.00 7.65 -8.11
CA ASN A 162 -15.14 7.27 -8.94
C ASN A 162 -15.11 5.77 -9.27
N ALA A 163 -13.97 5.25 -9.71
CA ALA A 163 -13.78 3.82 -9.99
C ALA A 163 -14.15 2.97 -8.77
N PHE A 164 -13.67 3.35 -7.59
CA PHE A 164 -14.01 2.71 -6.33
C PHE A 164 -15.52 2.72 -6.07
N LYS A 165 -16.16 3.89 -6.21
CA LYS A 165 -17.59 4.06 -5.97
C LYS A 165 -18.45 3.19 -6.89
N VAL A 166 -18.14 3.19 -8.18
CA VAL A 166 -18.90 2.44 -9.20
C VAL A 166 -18.73 0.92 -8.99
N LYS A 167 -17.49 0.45 -8.81
CA LYS A 167 -17.22 -0.99 -8.64
C LYS A 167 -17.75 -1.56 -7.34
N THR A 168 -17.64 -0.84 -6.23
CA THR A 168 -18.09 -1.32 -4.93
C THR A 168 -19.57 -1.07 -4.66
N LYS A 169 -20.19 -0.17 -5.42
CA LYS A 169 -21.58 0.30 -5.21
C LYS A 169 -21.83 0.76 -3.77
N THR A 170 -20.78 1.24 -3.10
CA THR A 170 -20.87 1.69 -1.71
C THR A 170 -21.81 2.87 -1.55
N ARG A 171 -22.58 2.86 -0.47
CA ARG A 171 -23.42 4.00 -0.04
C ARG A 171 -22.76 4.90 0.98
N LYS A 172 -21.56 4.54 1.45
CA LYS A 172 -20.79 5.34 2.40
C LYS A 172 -20.26 6.61 1.74
N ALA A 173 -20.09 7.67 2.54
CA ALA A 173 -19.40 8.86 2.08
C ALA A 173 -17.92 8.56 1.81
N LEU A 174 -17.38 9.11 0.73
CA LEU A 174 -15.98 8.88 0.32
C LEU A 174 -15.19 10.17 0.47
N HIS A 175 -14.16 10.12 1.32
CA HIS A 175 -13.21 11.21 1.53
C HIS A 175 -11.84 10.82 0.98
N ILE A 176 -11.24 11.70 0.19
CA ILE A 176 -9.83 11.60 -0.21
C ILE A 176 -9.01 12.20 0.94
N THR A 177 -7.98 11.49 1.33
CA THR A 177 -7.16 11.83 2.52
C THR A 177 -5.69 11.68 2.22
#